data_aec85ef7e90a871d3e862a1ba94fdce3
#
_entry.id   aec85ef7e90a871d3e862a1ba94fdce3
#
_cell.length_a   1.000
_cell.length_b   1.000
_cell.length_c   1.000
_cell.angle_alpha   90.00
_cell.angle_beta   90.00
_cell.angle_gamma   90.00
#
_symmetry.space_group_name_H-M   'P 1'
#
loop_
_entity.id
_entity.type
_entity.pdbx_description
1 polymer ?
#
loop_
_entity_poly.entity_id
_entity_poly.type
_entity_poly.pdbx_seq_one_letter_code
_entity_poly.pdbx_strand_id
1 'polypeptide(L)'
;MLKKLAASAVAFAIAATSSQAMAQAQSGSEGLARRVDRPTCTKDELKALTDAYVAGQRSGDLSALPLAGNTHYLENMETVDASSGLWNTPLEIDHAMSFHDPVRCKTFTEIIVTGPTPYVIGTRLFAHEGAVYRVDSITITTGDWLFNANAFLHYTSQEDWSDLHPYQRTEPSEMIRGANAYLDGFMDKFTDIPWGMPCARLEGGLYTNRDNLPDASCEIGMPPGVLYLTNRDYLIDEEKGVINVFMRFGSSENGGPDSHTFRYIDGKFRLIHTLTAIPGPQANNDGSVDAFNDPNAG
;
A
#
# COMPACT_ATOMS: atom_id res chain seq x y z
N MET A 1 -57.57 -72.18 13.13
CA MET A 1 -56.43 -72.70 13.82
C MET A 1 -55.41 -71.56 14.03
N LEU A 2 -55.13 -71.33 15.27
CA LEU A 2 -54.18 -70.28 15.75
C LEU A 2 -52.79 -70.44 15.19
N LYS A 3 -52.07 -69.33 14.94
CA LYS A 3 -50.67 -69.19 15.36
C LYS A 3 -50.37 -67.71 15.60
N LYS A 4 -50.13 -67.39 16.84
CA LYS A 4 -49.50 -66.18 17.35
C LYS A 4 -48.03 -66.16 16.89
N LEU A 5 -47.54 -65.01 16.48
CA LEU A 5 -46.12 -64.75 16.36
C LEU A 5 -45.75 -63.47 17.09
N ALA A 6 -44.80 -63.62 17.90
CA ALA A 6 -44.23 -62.64 18.84
C ALA A 6 -43.56 -61.49 18.15
N ALA A 7 -43.81 -60.32 18.65
CA ALA A 7 -43.00 -59.13 18.40
C ALA A 7 -41.75 -59.20 19.32
N SER A 8 -40.58 -59.26 18.71
CA SER A 8 -39.31 -59.11 19.42
C SER A 8 -38.79 -57.70 19.27
N ALA A 9 -38.44 -57.16 20.40
CA ALA A 9 -37.86 -55.84 20.57
C ALA A 9 -36.48 -55.72 19.89
N VAL A 10 -36.35 -54.72 19.01
CA VAL A 10 -35.08 -54.11 18.60
C VAL A 10 -35.28 -52.60 18.62
N ALA A 11 -35.19 -52.07 19.80
CA ALA A 11 -35.10 -50.60 19.96
C ALA A 11 -34.33 -50.34 21.25
N PHE A 12 -33.02 -50.17 21.18
CA PHE A 12 -32.19 -49.47 22.16
C PHE A 12 -30.67 -49.69 21.84
N ALA A 13 -30.17 -49.05 20.80
CA ALA A 13 -28.70 -48.92 20.61
C ALA A 13 -28.26 -47.79 19.61
N ILE A 14 -29.06 -46.75 19.36
CA ILE A 14 -28.66 -45.69 18.41
C ILE A 14 -28.55 -44.29 19.06
N ALA A 15 -28.79 -44.17 20.37
CA ALA A 15 -28.82 -42.85 21.01
C ALA A 15 -27.49 -42.43 21.67
N ALA A 16 -26.46 -43.30 21.74
CA ALA A 16 -25.21 -42.99 22.46
C ALA A 16 -24.05 -42.54 21.57
N THR A 17 -24.12 -42.72 20.26
CA THR A 17 -22.98 -42.38 19.35
C THR A 17 -23.08 -41.00 18.73
N SER A 18 -24.25 -40.33 18.75
CA SER A 18 -24.43 -39.00 18.19
C SER A 18 -23.95 -37.87 19.10
N SER A 19 -23.92 -38.06 20.42
CA SER A 19 -23.51 -37.02 21.37
C SER A 19 -22.00 -36.83 21.44
N GLN A 20 -21.21 -37.89 21.23
CA GLN A 20 -19.73 -37.80 21.23
C GLN A 20 -19.18 -37.22 19.92
N ALA A 21 -19.84 -37.42 18.78
CA ALA A 21 -19.46 -36.88 17.50
C ALA A 21 -19.72 -35.35 17.42
N MET A 22 -20.78 -34.87 18.06
CA MET A 22 -21.09 -33.42 18.13
C MET A 22 -20.12 -32.67 19.08
N ALA A 23 -19.68 -33.29 20.17
CA ALA A 23 -18.72 -32.68 21.08
C ALA A 23 -17.31 -32.57 20.48
N GLN A 24 -16.90 -33.49 19.61
CA GLN A 24 -15.62 -33.43 18.88
C GLN A 24 -15.67 -32.43 17.70
N ALA A 25 -16.79 -32.20 17.07
CA ALA A 25 -16.94 -31.21 16.03
C ALA A 25 -16.91 -29.76 16.56
N GLN A 26 -17.38 -29.53 17.79
CA GLN A 26 -17.31 -28.21 18.42
C GLN A 26 -15.92 -27.85 18.93
N SER A 27 -15.12 -28.82 19.38
CA SER A 27 -13.72 -28.55 19.79
C SER A 27 -12.77 -28.29 18.62
N GLY A 28 -13.11 -28.75 17.40
CA GLY A 28 -12.35 -28.50 16.19
C GLY A 28 -12.61 -27.11 15.58
N SER A 29 -13.79 -26.53 15.79
CA SER A 29 -14.11 -25.19 15.28
C SER A 29 -13.58 -24.06 16.18
N GLU A 30 -13.45 -24.27 17.47
CA GLU A 30 -12.85 -23.30 18.39
C GLU A 30 -11.33 -23.15 18.19
N GLY A 31 -10.66 -24.19 17.69
CA GLY A 31 -9.23 -24.15 17.38
C GLY A 31 -8.87 -23.38 16.11
N LEU A 32 -9.80 -23.25 15.15
CA LEU A 32 -9.61 -22.51 13.90
C LEU A 32 -10.02 -21.04 13.99
N ALA A 33 -10.90 -20.67 14.93
CA ALA A 33 -11.35 -19.28 15.12
C ALA A 33 -10.34 -18.41 15.91
N ARG A 34 -9.22 -18.92 16.37
CA ARG A 34 -8.22 -18.21 17.18
C ARG A 34 -6.91 -17.86 16.46
N ARG A 35 -6.89 -17.85 15.15
CA ARG A 35 -5.86 -17.13 14.40
C ARG A 35 -6.43 -15.80 13.89
N VAL A 36 -6.94 -14.98 14.78
CA VAL A 36 -7.03 -13.55 14.54
C VAL A 36 -5.59 -13.05 14.63
N ASP A 37 -5.09 -12.55 13.52
CA ASP A 37 -3.74 -12.02 13.35
C ASP A 37 -3.41 -11.05 14.49
N ARG A 38 -2.65 -11.52 15.49
CA ARG A 38 -2.07 -10.60 16.45
C ARG A 38 -1.01 -9.83 15.70
N PRO A 39 -0.90 -8.52 15.94
CA PRO A 39 0.22 -7.74 15.40
C PRO A 39 1.51 -8.48 15.72
N THR A 40 2.31 -8.74 14.71
CA THR A 40 3.62 -9.39 14.90
C THR A 40 4.68 -8.38 15.30
N CYS A 41 4.39 -7.07 15.09
CA CYS A 41 5.19 -5.93 15.52
C CYS A 41 4.30 -4.88 16.19
N THR A 42 4.85 -4.09 17.10
CA THR A 42 4.17 -2.91 17.62
C THR A 42 4.37 -1.71 16.69
N LYS A 43 3.46 -0.74 16.75
CA LYS A 43 3.61 0.51 15.99
C LYS A 43 4.87 1.28 16.41
N ASP A 44 5.22 1.26 17.70
CA ASP A 44 6.41 1.94 18.22
C ASP A 44 7.71 1.30 17.69
N GLU A 45 7.77 -0.04 17.60
CA GLU A 45 8.89 -0.73 16.98
C GLU A 45 9.04 -0.33 15.50
N LEU A 46 7.94 -0.33 14.75
CA LEU A 46 7.96 0.06 13.34
C LEU A 46 8.32 1.55 13.16
N LYS A 47 7.83 2.41 14.04
CA LYS A 47 8.21 3.82 14.05
C LYS A 47 9.71 4.01 14.31
N ALA A 48 10.29 3.28 15.25
CA ALA A 48 11.73 3.35 15.51
C ALA A 48 12.54 2.93 14.28
N LEU A 49 12.08 1.94 13.50
CA LEU A 49 12.73 1.54 12.24
C LEU A 49 12.66 2.66 11.18
N THR A 50 11.50 3.32 11.02
CA THR A 50 11.38 4.42 10.06
C THR A 50 12.19 5.64 10.48
N ASP A 51 12.23 5.96 11.77
CA ASP A 51 13.06 7.06 12.30
C ASP A 51 14.56 6.78 12.04
N ALA A 52 15.01 5.53 12.27
CA ALA A 52 16.40 5.12 11.98
C ALA A 52 16.70 5.15 10.47
N TYR A 53 15.76 4.71 9.63
CA TYR A 53 15.90 4.76 8.18
C TYR A 53 16.04 6.20 7.67
N VAL A 54 15.15 7.10 8.08
CA VAL A 54 15.20 8.52 7.66
C VAL A 54 16.48 9.20 8.13
N ALA A 55 16.91 8.93 9.36
CA ALA A 55 18.18 9.44 9.88
C ALA A 55 19.38 8.90 9.09
N GLY A 56 19.38 7.60 8.76
CA GLY A 56 20.39 6.95 7.94
C GLY A 56 20.44 7.53 6.52
N GLN A 57 19.28 7.73 5.88
CA GLN A 57 19.22 8.33 4.54
C GLN A 57 19.71 9.79 4.53
N ARG A 58 19.51 10.55 5.62
CA ARG A 58 20.08 11.91 5.76
C ARG A 58 21.60 11.91 5.84
N SER A 59 22.16 10.95 6.56
CA SER A 59 23.61 10.90 6.81
C SER A 59 24.38 10.04 5.81
N GLY A 60 23.71 9.15 5.07
CA GLY A 60 24.34 8.09 4.30
C GLY A 60 24.92 6.97 5.18
N ASP A 61 24.53 6.92 6.47
CA ASP A 61 24.97 5.92 7.46
C ASP A 61 23.78 5.18 8.06
N LEU A 62 23.59 3.94 7.67
CA LEU A 62 22.50 3.07 8.11
C LEU A 62 22.86 2.22 9.34
N SER A 63 23.99 2.47 9.99
CA SER A 63 24.45 1.67 11.14
C SER A 63 23.46 1.62 12.31
N ALA A 64 22.57 2.61 12.44
CA ALA A 64 21.50 2.65 13.43
C ALA A 64 20.25 1.86 13.04
N LEU A 65 20.10 1.48 11.76
CA LEU A 65 19.00 0.65 11.30
C LEU A 65 19.34 -0.83 11.57
N PRO A 66 18.56 -1.56 12.36
CA PRO A 66 18.84 -2.96 12.70
C PRO A 66 18.59 -3.86 11.49
N LEU A 67 19.61 -4.08 10.68
CA LEU A 67 19.56 -4.95 9.50
C LEU A 67 19.85 -6.40 9.89
N ALA A 68 19.07 -7.34 9.32
CA ALA A 68 19.41 -8.77 9.38
C ALA A 68 20.68 -9.02 8.54
N GLY A 69 21.47 -10.07 8.93
CA GLY A 69 22.74 -10.35 8.26
C GLY A 69 22.65 -10.69 6.76
N ASN A 70 21.45 -10.95 6.26
CA ASN A 70 21.14 -11.26 4.86
C ASN A 70 20.02 -10.37 4.32
N THR A 71 20.01 -9.09 4.68
CA THR A 71 18.99 -8.15 4.21
C THR A 71 19.01 -8.03 2.69
N HIS A 72 17.85 -8.27 2.07
CA HIS A 72 17.64 -8.04 0.64
C HIS A 72 17.31 -6.58 0.39
N TYR A 73 17.99 -5.95 -0.55
CA TYR A 73 17.75 -4.59 -0.97
C TYR A 73 17.36 -4.51 -2.44
N LEU A 74 16.22 -3.89 -2.72
CA LEU A 74 15.71 -3.66 -4.06
C LEU A 74 15.50 -2.15 -4.29
N GLU A 75 15.95 -1.66 -5.44
CA GLU A 75 15.62 -0.34 -5.97
C GLU A 75 14.89 -0.50 -7.30
N ASN A 76 13.73 0.15 -7.43
CA ASN A 76 12.90 0.07 -8.62
C ASN A 76 12.67 -1.40 -9.07
N MET A 77 12.41 -2.28 -8.08
CA MET A 77 12.15 -3.72 -8.25
C MET A 77 13.33 -4.55 -8.77
N GLU A 78 14.52 -3.96 -8.87
CA GLU A 78 15.76 -4.66 -9.21
C GLU A 78 16.60 -4.89 -7.96
N THR A 79 17.21 -6.07 -7.85
CA THR A 79 18.12 -6.35 -6.74
C THR A 79 19.41 -5.54 -6.90
N VAL A 80 19.73 -4.74 -5.89
CA VAL A 80 20.92 -3.91 -5.82
C VAL A 80 21.77 -4.36 -4.63
N ASP A 81 23.08 -4.26 -4.77
CA ASP A 81 24.00 -4.47 -3.63
C ASP A 81 23.71 -3.41 -2.56
N ALA A 82 23.41 -3.85 -1.35
CA ALA A 82 23.06 -2.97 -0.25
C ALA A 82 24.14 -1.92 0.06
N SER A 83 25.40 -2.21 -0.26
CA SER A 83 26.53 -1.26 -0.07
C SER A 83 26.61 -0.18 -1.15
N SER A 84 25.91 -0.34 -2.27
CA SER A 84 25.93 0.60 -3.42
C SER A 84 24.59 1.27 -3.69
N GLY A 85 23.52 0.94 -2.93
CA GLY A 85 22.20 1.50 -3.10
C GLY A 85 22.08 2.98 -2.73
N LEU A 86 21.05 3.65 -3.24
CA LEU A 86 20.77 5.07 -2.99
C LEU A 86 20.67 5.40 -1.49
N TRP A 87 20.22 4.48 -0.67
CA TRP A 87 20.11 4.64 0.78
C TRP A 87 21.45 4.92 1.49
N ASN A 88 22.60 4.65 0.84
CA ASN A 88 23.93 5.02 1.33
C ASN A 88 24.38 6.42 0.90
N THR A 89 23.59 7.10 0.08
CA THR A 89 23.88 8.47 -0.36
C THR A 89 23.26 9.46 0.62
N PRO A 90 24.03 10.37 1.24
CA PRO A 90 23.46 11.42 2.08
C PRO A 90 22.50 12.30 1.27
N LEU A 91 21.27 12.48 1.77
CA LEU A 91 20.26 13.31 1.12
C LEU A 91 19.80 14.44 2.05
N GLU A 92 19.70 15.65 1.50
CA GLU A 92 19.04 16.79 2.15
C GLU A 92 17.52 16.61 2.03
N ILE A 93 16.93 15.86 2.98
CA ILE A 93 15.50 15.52 2.97
C ILE A 93 14.68 16.74 3.39
N ASP A 94 13.84 17.26 2.49
CA ASP A 94 12.93 18.37 2.74
C ASP A 94 11.68 17.93 3.49
N HIS A 95 11.15 16.75 3.16
CA HIS A 95 9.98 16.17 3.80
C HIS A 95 10.10 14.66 3.90
N ALA A 96 9.56 14.09 4.99
CA ALA A 96 9.41 12.65 5.15
C ALA A 96 8.13 12.34 5.92
N MET A 97 7.36 11.37 5.44
CA MET A 97 6.22 10.82 6.17
C MET A 97 6.24 9.29 6.14
N SER A 98 5.76 8.66 7.22
CA SER A 98 5.81 7.21 7.37
C SER A 98 4.48 6.63 7.80
N PHE A 99 4.20 5.41 7.30
CA PHE A 99 3.03 4.61 7.59
C PHE A 99 3.47 3.24 8.09
N HIS A 100 2.68 2.65 9.00
CA HIS A 100 3.07 1.47 9.74
C HIS A 100 1.96 0.41 9.70
N ASP A 101 2.31 -0.81 9.26
CA ASP A 101 1.43 -1.99 9.26
C ASP A 101 1.90 -3.00 10.33
N PRO A 102 1.40 -2.93 11.56
CA PRO A 102 1.80 -3.84 12.63
C PRO A 102 1.42 -5.29 12.34
N VAL A 103 0.36 -5.53 11.59
CA VAL A 103 -0.13 -6.88 11.26
C VAL A 103 0.83 -7.62 10.35
N ARG A 104 1.43 -6.89 9.38
CA ARG A 104 2.37 -7.46 8.41
C ARG A 104 3.83 -7.15 8.71
N CYS A 105 4.12 -6.45 9.81
CA CYS A 105 5.47 -5.94 10.15
C CYS A 105 6.13 -5.22 8.98
N LYS A 106 5.39 -4.32 8.34
CA LYS A 106 5.86 -3.50 7.23
C LYS A 106 5.78 -2.02 7.56
N THR A 107 6.68 -1.24 6.98
CA THR A 107 6.58 0.21 6.96
C THR A 107 6.61 0.73 5.52
N PHE A 108 6.07 1.91 5.30
CA PHE A 108 6.29 2.69 4.09
C PHE A 108 6.68 4.10 4.50
N THR A 109 7.76 4.61 3.92
CA THR A 109 8.23 5.98 4.11
C THR A 109 8.35 6.66 2.76
N GLU A 110 7.68 7.80 2.61
CA GLU A 110 7.82 8.70 1.47
C GLU A 110 8.79 9.82 1.86
N ILE A 111 9.84 10.00 1.04
CA ILE A 111 10.87 11.03 1.22
C ILE A 111 10.87 11.93 0.00
N ILE A 112 10.95 13.25 0.23
CA ILE A 112 11.03 14.26 -0.82
C ILE A 112 12.34 15.02 -0.67
N VAL A 113 13.09 15.12 -1.77
CA VAL A 113 14.34 15.83 -1.90
C VAL A 113 14.25 16.77 -3.10
N THR A 114 14.33 18.07 -2.88
CA THR A 114 14.28 19.09 -3.95
C THR A 114 15.66 19.63 -4.34
N GLY A 115 16.69 19.19 -3.63
CA GLY A 115 18.09 19.62 -3.80
C GLY A 115 18.68 19.34 -5.18
N PRO A 116 20.03 19.50 -5.35
CA PRO A 116 20.67 19.48 -6.67
C PRO A 116 20.37 18.26 -7.52
N THR A 117 20.15 17.12 -6.88
CA THR A 117 19.63 15.89 -7.51
C THR A 117 18.31 15.56 -6.83
N PRO A 118 17.17 15.97 -7.45
CA PRO A 118 15.87 15.81 -6.83
C PRO A 118 15.35 14.37 -6.91
N TYR A 119 14.69 13.92 -5.83
CA TYR A 119 14.07 12.61 -5.72
C TYR A 119 12.71 12.68 -5.02
N VAL A 120 11.80 11.78 -5.37
CA VAL A 120 10.75 11.31 -4.48
C VAL A 120 10.92 9.81 -4.32
N ILE A 121 11.05 9.36 -3.08
CA ILE A 121 11.43 7.99 -2.74
C ILE A 121 10.35 7.37 -1.85
N GLY A 122 9.78 6.26 -2.30
CA GLY A 122 8.89 5.43 -1.48
C GLY A 122 9.62 4.17 -1.04
N THR A 123 9.95 4.05 0.25
CA THR A 123 10.70 2.90 0.78
C THR A 123 9.86 2.08 1.73
N ARG A 124 9.81 0.77 1.52
CA ARG A 124 9.25 -0.23 2.43
C ARG A 124 10.35 -0.95 3.20
N LEU A 125 10.18 -1.05 4.50
CA LEU A 125 10.95 -1.95 5.35
C LEU A 125 10.09 -3.14 5.74
N PHE A 126 10.66 -4.34 5.66
CA PHE A 126 10.03 -5.57 6.10
C PHE A 126 10.80 -6.08 7.31
N ALA A 127 10.15 -6.14 8.46
CA ALA A 127 10.78 -6.48 9.72
C ALA A 127 10.35 -7.85 10.24
N HIS A 128 11.25 -8.50 10.95
CA HIS A 128 10.99 -9.72 11.70
C HIS A 128 11.87 -9.73 12.95
N GLU A 129 11.29 -9.98 14.12
CA GLU A 129 11.99 -10.00 15.40
C GLU A 129 12.88 -8.77 15.65
N GLY A 130 12.37 -7.58 15.27
CA GLY A 130 13.08 -6.32 15.48
C GLY A 130 14.17 -6.00 14.46
N ALA A 131 14.42 -6.85 13.48
CA ALA A 131 15.41 -6.61 12.42
C ALA A 131 14.75 -6.49 11.03
N VAL A 132 15.28 -5.63 10.19
CA VAL A 132 14.86 -5.47 8.79
C VAL A 132 15.56 -6.52 7.94
N TYR A 133 14.79 -7.39 7.29
CA TYR A 133 15.31 -8.46 6.42
C TYR A 133 15.16 -8.17 4.92
N ARG A 134 14.31 -7.19 4.58
CA ARG A 134 14.12 -6.75 3.20
C ARG A 134 13.78 -5.27 3.16
N VAL A 135 14.31 -4.59 2.16
CA VAL A 135 14.03 -3.19 1.83
C VAL A 135 13.68 -3.09 0.37
N ASP A 136 12.54 -2.50 0.05
CA ASP A 136 12.12 -2.22 -1.32
C ASP A 136 11.93 -0.72 -1.48
N SER A 137 12.67 -0.08 -2.38
CA SER A 137 12.52 1.33 -2.71
C SER A 137 12.02 1.52 -4.13
N ILE A 138 11.02 2.38 -4.31
CA ILE A 138 10.66 2.95 -5.60
C ILE A 138 11.08 4.40 -5.57
N THR A 139 11.98 4.75 -6.47
CA THR A 139 12.61 6.07 -6.56
C THR A 139 12.31 6.67 -7.91
N ILE A 140 11.72 7.88 -7.91
CA ILE A 140 11.53 8.68 -9.10
C ILE A 140 12.40 9.92 -9.06
N THR A 141 12.87 10.35 -10.24
CA THR A 141 13.77 11.48 -10.43
C THR A 141 13.48 12.16 -11.76
N THR A 142 14.26 13.17 -12.11
CA THR A 142 14.13 13.91 -13.37
C THR A 142 14.15 12.95 -14.57
N GLY A 143 13.13 13.00 -15.40
CA GLY A 143 12.92 12.13 -16.55
C GLY A 143 11.86 11.04 -16.33
N ASP A 144 11.47 10.75 -15.08
CA ASP A 144 10.38 9.83 -14.77
C ASP A 144 9.01 10.48 -14.95
N TRP A 145 7.98 9.66 -14.99
CA TRP A 145 6.60 10.04 -15.28
C TRP A 145 6.10 11.15 -14.37
N LEU A 146 5.74 12.28 -14.95
CA LEU A 146 5.19 13.48 -14.32
C LEU A 146 6.06 14.04 -13.16
N PHE A 147 7.35 13.70 -13.12
CA PHE A 147 8.21 14.06 -12.00
C PHE A 147 8.39 15.57 -11.86
N ASN A 148 8.15 16.08 -10.65
CA ASN A 148 8.56 17.40 -10.18
C ASN A 148 8.59 17.42 -8.64
N ALA A 149 9.77 17.31 -8.04
CA ALA A 149 9.92 17.25 -6.59
C ALA A 149 9.44 18.53 -5.86
N ASN A 150 9.58 19.72 -6.48
CA ASN A 150 9.11 20.97 -5.87
C ASN A 150 7.58 21.01 -5.81
N ALA A 151 6.89 20.62 -6.88
CA ALA A 151 5.43 20.53 -6.90
C ALA A 151 4.96 19.44 -5.92
N PHE A 152 5.65 18.29 -5.89
CA PHE A 152 5.33 17.20 -4.96
C PHE A 152 5.42 17.68 -3.51
N LEU A 153 6.52 18.35 -3.12
CA LEU A 153 6.70 18.93 -1.79
C LEU A 153 5.62 19.98 -1.47
N HIS A 154 5.34 20.86 -2.42
CA HIS A 154 4.35 21.93 -2.25
C HIS A 154 2.98 21.38 -1.85
N TYR A 155 2.48 20.38 -2.57
CA TYR A 155 1.15 19.81 -2.31
C TYR A 155 1.14 18.89 -1.11
N THR A 156 2.12 17.97 -0.96
CA THR A 156 2.22 17.09 0.21
C THR A 156 2.23 17.87 1.52
N SER A 157 2.90 19.03 1.57
CA SER A 157 2.97 19.86 2.77
C SER A 157 1.65 20.50 3.19
N GLN A 158 0.64 20.51 2.31
CA GLN A 158 -0.70 21.08 2.57
C GLN A 158 -1.74 20.00 2.89
N GLU A 159 -1.40 18.74 2.71
CA GLU A 159 -2.30 17.62 2.91
C GLU A 159 -2.32 17.14 4.37
N ASP A 160 -3.48 16.67 4.82
CA ASP A 160 -3.64 16.11 6.16
C ASP A 160 -3.51 14.58 6.15
N TRP A 161 -2.38 14.10 6.66
CA TRP A 161 -2.05 12.68 6.87
C TRP A 161 -2.06 12.29 8.36
N SER A 162 -2.74 13.05 9.21
CA SER A 162 -2.88 12.78 10.64
C SER A 162 -3.70 11.50 10.92
N ASP A 163 -3.66 11.03 12.18
CA ASP A 163 -4.46 9.88 12.60
C ASP A 163 -5.96 10.19 12.52
N LEU A 164 -6.73 9.21 12.06
CA LEU A 164 -8.19 9.30 11.96
C LEU A 164 -8.87 8.98 13.28
N HIS A 165 -9.98 9.67 13.53
CA HIS A 165 -10.91 9.19 14.56
C HIS A 165 -11.39 7.77 14.27
N PRO A 166 -11.61 6.92 15.29
CA PRO A 166 -12.01 5.52 15.07
C PRO A 166 -13.23 5.34 14.17
N TYR A 167 -14.19 6.28 14.20
CA TYR A 167 -15.40 6.21 13.37
C TYR A 167 -15.18 6.58 11.90
N GLN A 168 -14.03 7.17 11.55
CA GLN A 168 -13.65 7.52 10.18
C GLN A 168 -12.80 6.42 9.51
N ARG A 169 -12.32 5.46 10.31
CA ARG A 169 -11.44 4.39 9.84
C ARG A 169 -12.22 3.42 8.97
N THR A 170 -11.56 2.93 7.94
CA THR A 170 -12.08 1.94 7.01
C THR A 170 -11.46 0.59 7.32
N GLU A 171 -12.25 -0.47 7.31
CA GLU A 171 -11.77 -1.83 7.52
C GLU A 171 -10.72 -2.22 6.47
N PRO A 172 -9.61 -2.91 6.84
CA PRO A 172 -8.51 -3.27 5.93
C PRO A 172 -8.99 -4.00 4.67
N SER A 173 -9.97 -4.87 4.79
CA SER A 173 -10.54 -5.61 3.66
C SER A 173 -11.27 -4.70 2.67
N GLU A 174 -11.87 -3.61 3.15
CA GLU A 174 -12.49 -2.57 2.34
C GLU A 174 -11.45 -1.72 1.63
N MET A 175 -10.41 -1.32 2.34
CA MET A 175 -9.29 -0.58 1.77
C MET A 175 -8.64 -1.36 0.62
N ILE A 176 -8.41 -2.68 0.79
CA ILE A 176 -7.88 -3.54 -0.27
C ILE A 176 -8.85 -3.61 -1.46
N ARG A 177 -10.17 -3.79 -1.21
CA ARG A 177 -11.16 -3.83 -2.30
C ARG A 177 -11.18 -2.53 -3.10
N GLY A 178 -11.18 -1.39 -2.41
CA GLY A 178 -11.21 -0.09 -3.07
C GLY A 178 -9.90 0.21 -3.83
N ALA A 179 -8.74 -0.09 -3.24
CA ALA A 179 -7.47 0.05 -3.94
C ALA A 179 -7.44 -0.83 -5.20
N ASN A 180 -7.90 -2.08 -5.10
CA ASN A 180 -8.03 -2.95 -6.27
C ASN A 180 -9.02 -2.40 -7.31
N ALA A 181 -10.16 -1.87 -6.88
CA ALA A 181 -11.12 -1.26 -7.81
C ALA A 181 -10.48 -0.10 -8.60
N TYR A 182 -9.69 0.76 -7.94
CA TYR A 182 -8.94 1.81 -8.62
C TYR A 182 -7.96 1.24 -9.65
N LEU A 183 -7.16 0.25 -9.24
CA LEU A 183 -6.14 -0.36 -10.11
C LEU A 183 -6.77 -1.18 -11.24
N ASP A 184 -7.91 -1.82 -11.00
CA ASP A 184 -8.67 -2.56 -12.01
C ASP A 184 -9.38 -1.63 -13.01
N GLY A 185 -9.66 -0.38 -12.60
CA GLY A 185 -10.21 0.66 -13.48
C GLY A 185 -9.32 0.97 -14.69
N PHE A 186 -8.01 0.71 -14.62
CA PHE A 186 -7.11 0.81 -15.78
C PHE A 186 -7.37 -0.27 -16.83
N MET A 187 -7.90 -1.42 -16.41
CA MET A 187 -8.29 -2.52 -17.30
C MET A 187 -9.77 -2.42 -17.71
N ASP A 188 -10.64 -2.12 -16.75
CA ASP A 188 -12.09 -2.04 -16.91
C ASP A 188 -12.63 -0.69 -16.39
N LYS A 189 -12.96 0.20 -17.31
CA LYS A 189 -13.46 1.56 -17.02
C LYS A 189 -14.83 1.60 -16.34
N PHE A 190 -15.53 0.46 -16.26
CA PHE A 190 -16.82 0.35 -15.57
C PHE A 190 -16.67 -0.09 -14.11
N THR A 191 -15.42 -0.26 -13.63
CA THR A 191 -15.17 -0.60 -12.23
C THR A 191 -15.72 0.50 -11.30
N ASP A 192 -16.49 0.10 -10.29
CA ASP A 192 -17.02 1.02 -9.27
C ASP A 192 -15.91 1.36 -8.27
N ILE A 193 -15.36 2.58 -8.38
CA ILE A 193 -14.25 3.07 -7.56
C ILE A 193 -14.81 3.95 -6.45
N PRO A 194 -14.39 3.78 -5.19
CA PRO A 194 -14.94 4.51 -4.04
C PRO A 194 -14.39 5.96 -3.95
N TRP A 195 -14.66 6.76 -4.98
CA TRP A 195 -14.29 8.18 -5.01
C TRP A 195 -14.92 8.97 -3.86
N GLY A 196 -14.14 9.85 -3.22
CA GLY A 196 -14.60 10.85 -2.25
C GLY A 196 -14.60 12.26 -2.82
N MET A 197 -15.12 13.22 -2.05
CA MET A 197 -15.08 14.65 -2.34
C MET A 197 -14.81 15.44 -1.04
N PRO A 198 -13.85 16.38 -1.01
CA PRO A 198 -12.85 16.59 -2.04
C PRO A 198 -11.91 15.38 -2.14
N CYS A 199 -11.31 15.21 -3.31
CA CYS A 199 -10.28 14.21 -3.55
C CYS A 199 -9.20 14.80 -4.46
N ALA A 200 -7.92 14.52 -4.17
CA ALA A 200 -6.80 14.95 -4.97
C ALA A 200 -5.86 13.79 -5.29
N ARG A 201 -5.25 13.82 -6.49
CA ARG A 201 -4.17 12.93 -6.89
C ARG A 201 -2.91 13.75 -7.07
N LEU A 202 -1.82 13.26 -6.51
CA LEU A 202 -0.46 13.77 -6.68
C LEU A 202 0.35 12.70 -7.41
N GLU A 203 0.57 12.91 -8.71
CA GLU A 203 1.27 11.96 -9.58
C GLU A 203 2.65 12.53 -9.95
N GLY A 204 3.69 12.07 -9.32
CA GLY A 204 5.06 12.53 -9.55
C GLY A 204 5.32 14.02 -9.29
N GLY A 205 4.30 14.85 -9.45
CA GLY A 205 4.29 16.30 -9.27
C GLY A 205 3.04 16.95 -9.84
N LEU A 206 2.30 16.23 -10.70
CA LEU A 206 0.98 16.69 -11.16
C LEU A 206 -0.02 16.61 -10.02
N TYR A 207 -0.77 17.71 -9.77
CA TYR A 207 -1.80 17.76 -8.73
C TYR A 207 -3.17 18.10 -9.31
N THR A 208 -4.16 17.26 -9.04
CA THR A 208 -5.48 17.38 -9.70
C THR A 208 -6.38 18.41 -9.07
N ASN A 209 -6.21 18.73 -7.78
CA ASN A 209 -7.01 19.73 -7.06
C ASN A 209 -6.20 20.99 -6.70
N ARG A 210 -5.56 21.61 -7.69
CA ARG A 210 -4.68 22.77 -7.51
C ARG A 210 -5.39 23.98 -6.91
N ASP A 211 -6.67 24.16 -7.19
CA ASP A 211 -7.48 25.28 -6.70
C ASP A 211 -8.12 25.01 -5.33
N ASN A 212 -7.81 23.86 -4.69
CA ASN A 212 -8.36 23.41 -3.40
C ASN A 212 -9.90 23.50 -3.33
N LEU A 213 -10.56 23.02 -4.37
CA LEU A 213 -12.02 23.04 -4.49
C LEU A 213 -12.65 21.98 -3.57
N PRO A 214 -13.73 22.30 -2.86
CA PRO A 214 -14.38 21.37 -1.94
C PRO A 214 -15.14 20.24 -2.63
N ASP A 215 -15.42 20.37 -3.91
CA ASP A 215 -16.11 19.40 -4.77
C ASP A 215 -15.18 18.75 -5.82
N ALA A 216 -13.86 18.93 -5.69
CA ALA A 216 -12.90 18.30 -6.57
C ALA A 216 -12.99 16.77 -6.48
N SER A 217 -12.92 16.11 -7.62
CA SER A 217 -12.90 14.66 -7.75
C SER A 217 -11.53 14.16 -8.19
N CYS A 218 -11.13 12.99 -7.70
CA CYS A 218 -9.98 12.23 -8.22
C CYS A 218 -10.28 11.54 -9.56
N GLU A 219 -11.51 11.56 -10.01
CA GLU A 219 -11.94 10.94 -11.26
C GLU A 219 -11.55 11.81 -12.46
N ILE A 220 -10.30 11.71 -12.90
CA ILE A 220 -9.77 12.47 -14.03
C ILE A 220 -9.73 11.67 -15.34
N GLY A 221 -10.43 10.53 -15.36
CA GLY A 221 -10.40 9.59 -16.47
C GLY A 221 -9.24 8.60 -16.37
N MET A 222 -9.44 7.43 -16.95
CA MET A 222 -8.40 6.42 -17.12
C MET A 222 -7.81 6.58 -18.53
N PRO A 223 -6.50 6.27 -18.73
CA PRO A 223 -5.90 6.36 -20.04
C PRO A 223 -6.65 5.49 -21.07
N PRO A 224 -6.64 5.85 -22.35
CA PRO A 224 -7.26 5.04 -23.39
C PRO A 224 -6.54 3.68 -23.48
N GLY A 225 -7.31 2.61 -23.72
CA GLY A 225 -6.78 1.25 -23.83
C GLY A 225 -6.94 0.44 -22.55
N VAL A 226 -6.40 -0.76 -22.57
CA VAL A 226 -6.38 -1.71 -21.47
C VAL A 226 -4.97 -1.76 -20.90
N LEU A 227 -4.83 -1.43 -19.65
CA LEU A 227 -3.55 -1.49 -18.94
C LEU A 227 -3.70 -2.34 -17.68
N TYR A 228 -2.80 -3.30 -17.52
CA TYR A 228 -2.74 -4.15 -16.34
C TYR A 228 -1.81 -3.53 -15.31
N LEU A 229 -2.22 -3.53 -14.04
CA LEU A 229 -1.37 -3.22 -12.90
C LEU A 229 -1.20 -4.49 -12.08
N THR A 230 0.00 -5.05 -12.13
CA THR A 230 0.28 -6.42 -11.67
C THR A 230 1.22 -6.47 -10.47
N ASN A 231 1.41 -7.65 -9.88
CA ASN A 231 2.33 -7.90 -8.75
C ASN A 231 2.07 -7.00 -7.53
N ARG A 232 0.80 -6.81 -7.18
CA ARG A 232 0.36 -5.92 -6.11
C ARG A 232 0.77 -6.45 -4.73
N ASP A 233 1.53 -5.68 -3.98
CA ASP A 233 1.84 -5.92 -2.56
C ASP A 233 1.31 -4.76 -1.71
N TYR A 234 0.68 -5.07 -0.57
CA TYR A 234 -0.08 -4.11 0.23
C TYR A 234 0.59 -3.86 1.58
N LEU A 235 0.51 -2.61 2.02
CA LEU A 235 0.74 -2.14 3.37
C LEU A 235 -0.48 -1.36 3.83
N ILE A 236 -0.93 -1.54 5.08
CA ILE A 236 -2.12 -0.85 5.60
C ILE A 236 -1.79 -0.24 6.96
N ASP A 237 -1.96 1.07 7.07
CA ASP A 237 -1.99 1.81 8.33
C ASP A 237 -3.44 2.22 8.62
N GLU A 238 -4.14 1.42 9.45
CA GLU A 238 -5.56 1.65 9.75
C GLU A 238 -5.80 2.95 10.51
N GLU A 239 -4.86 3.36 11.39
CA GLU A 239 -5.02 4.57 12.18
C GLU A 239 -4.97 5.82 11.30
N LYS A 240 -4.13 5.79 10.29
CA LYS A 240 -4.05 6.85 9.28
C LYS A 240 -5.00 6.65 8.11
N GLY A 241 -5.75 5.54 8.06
CA GLY A 241 -6.60 5.20 6.91
C GLY A 241 -5.81 5.12 5.60
N VAL A 242 -4.58 4.60 5.66
CA VAL A 242 -3.68 4.55 4.50
C VAL A 242 -3.49 3.12 4.02
N ILE A 243 -3.62 2.92 2.73
CA ILE A 243 -3.14 1.72 2.04
C ILE A 243 -2.14 2.14 0.97
N ASN A 244 -0.94 1.56 1.04
CA ASN A 244 0.08 1.71 0.00
C ASN A 244 0.20 0.40 -0.78
N VAL A 245 0.27 0.50 -2.10
CA VAL A 245 0.41 -0.64 -3.01
C VAL A 245 1.67 -0.46 -3.85
N PHE A 246 2.63 -1.39 -3.71
CA PHE A 246 3.73 -1.53 -4.67
C PHE A 246 3.30 -2.51 -5.75
N MET A 247 3.59 -2.19 -7.01
CA MET A 247 3.14 -2.99 -8.15
C MET A 247 3.96 -2.68 -9.40
N ARG A 248 3.68 -3.42 -10.46
CA ARG A 248 4.16 -3.08 -11.80
C ARG A 248 3.06 -2.36 -12.59
N PHE A 249 3.38 -1.18 -13.08
CA PHE A 249 2.53 -0.43 -14.01
C PHE A 249 2.71 -1.04 -15.40
N GLY A 250 1.84 -1.98 -15.73
CA GLY A 250 1.93 -2.84 -16.91
C GLY A 250 1.94 -4.32 -16.55
N SER A 251 2.42 -5.18 -17.47
CA SER A 251 2.50 -6.62 -17.26
C SER A 251 3.51 -7.00 -16.18
N SER A 252 3.39 -8.21 -15.64
CA SER A 252 4.33 -8.73 -14.63
C SER A 252 5.79 -8.82 -15.11
N GLU A 253 6.01 -8.91 -16.41
CA GLU A 253 7.34 -9.04 -17.02
C GLU A 253 7.93 -7.68 -17.43
N ASN A 254 7.10 -6.79 -18.00
CA ASN A 254 7.58 -5.56 -18.64
C ASN A 254 7.00 -4.29 -18.02
N GLY A 255 6.15 -4.39 -16.99
CA GLY A 255 5.60 -3.24 -16.29
C GLY A 255 6.67 -2.52 -15.47
N GLY A 256 6.62 -1.18 -15.45
CA GLY A 256 7.52 -0.37 -14.65
C GLY A 256 7.22 -0.41 -13.15
N PRO A 257 8.22 -0.09 -12.31
CA PRO A 257 8.02 0.03 -10.86
C PRO A 257 7.04 1.15 -10.53
N ASP A 258 6.10 0.87 -9.64
CA ASP A 258 5.05 1.82 -9.30
C ASP A 258 4.59 1.67 -7.85
N SER A 259 4.29 2.80 -7.21
CA SER A 259 3.75 2.92 -5.87
C SER A 259 2.51 3.81 -5.87
N HIS A 260 1.39 3.27 -5.40
CA HIS A 260 0.19 4.06 -5.12
C HIS A 260 -0.09 4.08 -3.62
N THR A 261 -0.22 5.27 -3.03
CA THR A 261 -0.59 5.50 -1.64
C THR A 261 -1.94 6.17 -1.60
N PHE A 262 -2.93 5.49 -1.02
CA PHE A 262 -4.31 5.97 -0.93
C PHE A 262 -4.64 6.37 0.50
N ARG A 263 -5.24 7.53 0.70
CA ARG A 263 -5.86 7.97 1.94
C ARG A 263 -7.36 7.72 1.90
N TYR A 264 -7.85 6.93 2.83
CA TYR A 264 -9.27 6.66 3.04
C TYR A 264 -9.81 7.44 4.22
N ILE A 265 -10.97 8.06 4.06
CA ILE A 265 -11.77 8.61 5.15
C ILE A 265 -13.21 8.21 4.88
N ASP A 266 -13.87 7.55 5.85
CA ASP A 266 -15.26 7.08 5.74
C ASP A 266 -15.49 6.19 4.49
N GLY A 267 -14.58 5.27 4.20
CA GLY A 267 -14.67 4.33 3.08
C GLY A 267 -14.45 4.95 1.69
N LYS A 268 -13.98 6.19 1.61
CA LYS A 268 -13.79 6.93 0.35
C LYS A 268 -12.36 7.44 0.21
N PHE A 269 -11.85 7.46 -1.02
CA PHE A 269 -10.57 8.12 -1.34
C PHE A 269 -10.64 9.61 -1.09
N ARG A 270 -9.57 10.16 -0.51
CA ARG A 270 -9.36 11.61 -0.31
C ARG A 270 -8.08 12.10 -0.94
N LEU A 271 -7.00 11.33 -0.80
CA LEU A 271 -5.70 11.65 -1.38
C LEU A 271 -5.14 10.39 -2.03
N ILE A 272 -4.43 10.56 -3.14
CA ILE A 272 -3.73 9.49 -3.84
C ILE A 272 -2.37 10.02 -4.27
N HIS A 273 -1.28 9.45 -3.75
CA HIS A 273 0.08 9.72 -4.23
C HIS A 273 0.55 8.60 -5.14
N THR A 274 1.20 8.94 -6.24
CA THR A 274 1.80 7.94 -7.14
C THR A 274 3.25 8.26 -7.45
N LEU A 275 4.08 7.22 -7.39
CA LEU A 275 5.48 7.25 -7.79
C LEU A 275 5.65 6.20 -8.88
N THR A 276 5.79 6.65 -10.14
CA THR A 276 5.89 5.77 -11.30
C THR A 276 7.27 5.94 -11.93
N ALA A 277 8.16 4.95 -11.70
CA ALA A 277 9.54 4.98 -12.17
C ALA A 277 9.65 4.47 -13.61
N ILE A 278 9.06 5.22 -14.53
CA ILE A 278 9.15 5.00 -15.98
C ILE A 278 9.39 6.35 -16.67
N PRO A 279 10.10 6.39 -17.81
CA PRO A 279 10.28 7.63 -18.55
C PRO A 279 8.96 8.28 -18.95
N GLY A 280 8.86 9.60 -18.82
CA GLY A 280 7.63 10.33 -19.16
C GLY A 280 7.77 11.86 -19.16
N PRO A 281 6.66 12.56 -19.47
CA PRO A 281 6.62 14.01 -19.38
C PRO A 281 6.84 14.47 -17.95
N GLN A 282 7.23 15.73 -17.78
CA GLN A 282 7.45 16.35 -16.46
C GLN A 282 6.25 17.23 -16.08
N ALA A 283 5.92 17.27 -14.80
CA ALA A 283 4.99 18.25 -14.28
C ALA A 283 5.67 19.62 -14.10
N ASN A 284 4.86 20.68 -14.16
CA ASN A 284 5.27 22.06 -13.87
C ASN A 284 5.32 22.30 -12.35
N ASN A 285 5.96 23.38 -11.92
CA ASN A 285 6.07 23.75 -10.50
C ASN A 285 4.72 24.06 -9.83
N ASP A 286 3.70 24.41 -10.62
CA ASP A 286 2.33 24.63 -10.15
C ASP A 286 1.47 23.37 -10.15
N GLY A 287 2.08 22.19 -10.36
CA GLY A 287 1.38 20.92 -10.42
C GLY A 287 0.54 20.71 -11.68
N SER A 288 0.68 21.57 -12.69
CA SER A 288 0.10 21.32 -14.02
C SER A 288 1.01 20.43 -14.86
N VAL A 289 0.49 19.95 -15.96
CA VAL A 289 1.28 19.35 -17.04
C VAL A 289 0.90 20.06 -18.32
N ASP A 290 1.88 20.36 -19.16
CA ASP A 290 1.60 20.89 -20.49
C ASP A 290 0.75 19.87 -21.24
N ALA A 291 -0.30 20.37 -21.94
CA ALA A 291 -1.20 19.49 -22.66
C ALA A 291 -0.38 18.49 -23.46
N PHE A 292 -0.58 17.21 -23.22
CA PHE A 292 0.10 16.15 -23.95
C PHE A 292 -0.05 16.46 -25.44
N ASN A 293 1.03 16.77 -26.11
CA ASN A 293 1.12 16.57 -27.54
C ASN A 293 1.07 15.07 -27.76
N ASP A 294 -0.11 14.47 -27.57
CA ASP A 294 -0.37 13.11 -27.99
C ASP A 294 -0.41 13.13 -29.51
N PRO A 295 0.62 12.59 -30.20
CA PRO A 295 0.59 12.53 -31.67
C PRO A 295 -0.56 11.66 -32.19
N ASN A 296 -1.36 11.02 -31.30
CA ASN A 296 -2.51 10.18 -31.61
C ASN A 296 -3.83 10.73 -31.03
N ALA A 297 -3.85 11.92 -30.44
CA ALA A 297 -5.08 12.61 -30.06
C ALA A 297 -5.69 13.28 -31.29
N GLY A 298 -6.24 12.48 -32.19
CA GLY A 298 -6.93 12.88 -33.39
C GLY A 298 -8.17 12.02 -33.61
#